data_ac6e95586e048ac74e97b1aad64a1a54
#
_entry.id   ac6e95586e048ac74e97b1aad64a1a54
#
_cell.length_a   1.000
_cell.length_b   1.000
_cell.length_c   1.000
_cell.angle_alpha   90.00
_cell.angle_beta   90.00
_cell.angle_gamma   90.00
#
_symmetry.space_group_name_H-M   'P 1'
#
loop_
_entity.id
_entity.type
_entity.pdbx_description
1 polymer ?
#
loop_
_entity_poly.entity_id
_entity_poly.type
_entity_poly.pdbx_seq_one_letter_code
_entity_poly.pdbx_strand_id
1 'polypeptide(L)'
;MPDAAGEFTGYAYVLQDDARAMLEKLPSDLQPKVRDLIDDLADNPDANPSRVKSLGTNPSGEMVLYTHPDYPLEITYAIDRQNRKITFMHFAYRLVELKQLFVSYSHADTKWRDLLQTYLTGLNSQVRVWDDTMIQPGSEWQSEIEKSLKSAKAAVFLVTQDFLASKFINAQEIPPLLERAKQDGVKIFWIACGSSTVADSPLNKFQGLNDPEKPLEMLPKAKRNQALVEIYKKIKAGVG
;
A
#
# COMPACT_ATOMS: atom_id res chain seq x y z
N MET A 1 0.10 -35.57 -38.23
CA MET A 1 -0.15 -34.76 -37.07
C MET A 1 0.48 -33.40 -37.33
N PRO A 2 -0.26 -32.34 -37.69
CA PRO A 2 0.34 -31.03 -37.90
C PRO A 2 0.61 -30.35 -36.54
N ASP A 3 1.80 -29.77 -36.47
CA ASP A 3 2.28 -28.90 -35.42
C ASP A 3 1.33 -27.72 -35.16
N ALA A 4 0.85 -27.60 -33.95
CA ALA A 4 0.30 -26.37 -33.45
C ALA A 4 1.45 -25.47 -32.98
N ALA A 5 2.15 -24.84 -33.91
CA ALA A 5 2.96 -23.66 -33.64
C ALA A 5 1.97 -22.53 -33.35
N GLY A 6 1.69 -22.27 -32.08
CA GLY A 6 1.01 -21.05 -31.65
C GLY A 6 1.82 -19.85 -32.17
N GLU A 7 1.21 -19.03 -33.04
CA GLU A 7 1.82 -17.79 -33.49
C GLU A 7 2.09 -16.94 -32.24
N PHE A 8 3.36 -16.64 -31.99
CA PHE A 8 3.80 -15.71 -30.96
C PHE A 8 3.26 -14.32 -31.34
N THR A 9 2.18 -13.91 -30.70
CA THR A 9 1.46 -12.66 -31.06
C THR A 9 2.14 -11.40 -30.50
N GLY A 10 3.06 -11.54 -29.54
CA GLY A 10 3.74 -10.45 -28.84
C GLY A 10 4.92 -9.83 -29.60
N TYR A 11 5.55 -8.86 -28.98
CA TYR A 11 6.78 -8.22 -29.41
C TYR A 11 7.99 -8.91 -28.75
N ALA A 12 9.05 -9.15 -29.51
CA ALA A 12 10.34 -9.50 -28.90
C ALA A 12 10.85 -8.32 -28.09
N TYR A 13 11.45 -8.53 -26.92
CA TYR A 13 11.99 -7.43 -26.14
C TYR A 13 13.45 -7.57 -25.75
N VAL A 14 14.09 -6.42 -25.48
CA VAL A 14 15.45 -6.29 -24.98
C VAL A 14 15.46 -5.34 -23.80
N LEU A 15 16.16 -5.72 -22.74
CA LEU A 15 16.52 -4.85 -21.63
C LEU A 15 17.87 -4.22 -21.91
N GLN A 16 17.96 -2.88 -21.97
CA GLN A 16 19.25 -2.19 -21.95
C GLN A 16 19.96 -2.39 -20.61
N ASP A 17 21.25 -2.18 -20.57
CA ASP A 17 22.07 -2.44 -19.37
C ASP A 17 21.57 -1.64 -18.15
N ASP A 18 21.18 -0.39 -18.34
CA ASP A 18 20.59 0.44 -17.27
C ASP A 18 19.28 -0.14 -16.74
N ALA A 19 18.40 -0.56 -17.63
CA ALA A 19 17.14 -1.18 -17.25
C ALA A 19 17.36 -2.50 -16.48
N ARG A 20 18.31 -3.31 -16.94
CA ARG A 20 18.68 -4.58 -16.27
C ARG A 20 19.24 -4.31 -14.87
N ALA A 21 20.19 -3.39 -14.74
CA ALA A 21 20.81 -3.04 -13.47
C ALA A 21 19.79 -2.45 -12.47
N MET A 22 18.79 -1.69 -12.95
CA MET A 22 17.75 -1.15 -12.10
C MET A 22 16.75 -2.24 -11.67
N LEU A 23 16.39 -3.17 -12.53
CA LEU A 23 15.52 -4.31 -12.19
C LEU A 23 16.13 -5.16 -11.06
N GLU A 24 17.44 -5.38 -11.08
CA GLU A 24 18.14 -6.14 -10.03
C GLU A 24 18.21 -5.39 -8.69
N LYS A 25 18.14 -4.06 -8.71
CA LYS A 25 18.13 -3.21 -7.50
C LYS A 25 16.73 -3.00 -6.90
N LEU A 26 15.68 -3.42 -7.58
CA LEU A 26 14.33 -3.36 -7.03
C LEU A 26 14.21 -4.25 -5.78
N PRO A 27 13.30 -3.93 -4.85
CA PRO A 27 12.92 -4.83 -3.76
C PRO A 27 12.60 -6.23 -4.29
N SER A 28 13.07 -7.27 -3.59
CA SER A 28 12.99 -8.67 -4.06
C SER A 28 11.55 -9.16 -4.33
N ASP A 29 10.58 -8.60 -3.62
CA ASP A 29 9.15 -8.86 -3.80
C ASP A 29 8.53 -8.17 -5.01
N LEU A 30 9.20 -7.13 -5.54
CA LEU A 30 8.77 -6.41 -6.73
C LEU A 30 9.40 -6.96 -8.02
N GLN A 31 10.60 -7.54 -7.96
CA GLN A 31 11.30 -8.04 -9.14
C GLN A 31 10.44 -9.01 -10.00
N PRO A 32 9.78 -10.05 -9.43
CA PRO A 32 8.93 -10.93 -10.24
C PRO A 32 7.75 -10.19 -10.85
N LYS A 33 7.10 -9.30 -10.10
CA LYS A 33 5.95 -8.52 -10.61
C LYS A 33 6.32 -7.58 -11.75
N VAL A 34 7.53 -7.02 -11.71
CA VAL A 34 8.03 -6.16 -12.80
C VAL A 34 8.42 -7.01 -14.01
N ARG A 35 8.89 -8.24 -13.85
CA ARG A 35 9.12 -9.17 -14.96
C ARG A 35 7.80 -9.54 -15.65
N ASP A 36 6.78 -9.91 -14.89
CA ASP A 36 5.43 -10.19 -15.42
C ASP A 36 4.88 -8.97 -16.19
N LEU A 37 5.08 -7.74 -15.65
CA LEU A 37 4.66 -6.51 -16.33
C LEU A 37 5.45 -6.25 -17.63
N ILE A 38 6.74 -6.58 -17.67
CA ILE A 38 7.54 -6.50 -18.90
C ILE A 38 6.98 -7.43 -19.98
N ASP A 39 6.62 -8.66 -19.60
CA ASP A 39 6.03 -9.65 -20.49
C ASP A 39 4.65 -9.18 -20.99
N ASP A 40 3.79 -8.67 -20.09
CA ASP A 40 2.48 -8.09 -20.45
C ASP A 40 2.60 -6.91 -21.43
N LEU A 41 3.57 -6.00 -21.20
CA LEU A 41 3.82 -4.87 -22.11
C LEU A 41 4.41 -5.33 -23.45
N ALA A 42 5.17 -6.40 -23.46
CA ALA A 42 5.69 -6.98 -24.70
C ALA A 42 4.59 -7.71 -25.49
N ASP A 43 3.66 -8.34 -24.82
CA ASP A 43 2.52 -8.99 -25.47
C ASP A 43 1.54 -7.98 -26.05
N ASN A 44 1.27 -6.88 -25.35
CA ASN A 44 0.36 -5.82 -25.81
C ASN A 44 0.78 -4.43 -25.31
N PRO A 45 1.68 -3.72 -26.03
CA PRO A 45 2.16 -2.39 -25.64
C PRO A 45 1.08 -1.30 -25.62
N ASP A 46 -0.05 -1.54 -26.26
CA ASP A 46 -1.17 -0.60 -26.37
C ASP A 46 -2.31 -0.89 -25.37
N ALA A 47 -2.19 -1.92 -24.52
CA ALA A 47 -3.27 -2.37 -23.63
C ALA A 47 -3.74 -1.32 -22.61
N ASN A 48 -2.91 -0.36 -22.24
CA ASN A 48 -3.19 0.64 -21.21
C ASN A 48 -2.87 2.07 -21.66
N PRO A 49 -3.59 2.64 -22.65
CA PRO A 49 -3.25 3.94 -23.24
C PRO A 49 -3.31 5.09 -22.21
N SER A 50 -4.15 4.98 -21.18
CA SER A 50 -4.26 6.00 -20.12
C SER A 50 -3.05 6.05 -19.18
N ARG A 51 -2.19 5.04 -19.22
CA ARG A 51 -0.99 4.91 -18.39
C ARG A 51 0.30 5.18 -19.15
N VAL A 52 0.19 5.37 -20.44
CA VAL A 52 1.31 5.55 -21.36
C VAL A 52 1.34 6.97 -21.87
N LYS A 53 2.48 7.63 -21.72
CA LYS A 53 2.73 8.97 -22.28
C LYS A 53 3.79 8.86 -23.36
N SER A 54 3.46 9.34 -24.58
CA SER A 54 4.46 9.45 -25.67
C SER A 54 5.52 10.49 -25.30
N LEU A 55 6.78 10.12 -25.53
CA LEU A 55 7.97 10.98 -25.35
C LEU A 55 8.60 11.37 -26.71
N GLY A 56 7.95 11.01 -27.83
CA GLY A 56 8.47 11.21 -29.17
C GLY A 56 9.09 9.93 -29.76
N THR A 57 10.04 10.07 -30.67
CA THR A 57 10.69 8.94 -31.37
C THR A 57 12.20 9.03 -31.26
N ASN A 58 12.86 7.89 -31.25
CA ASN A 58 14.31 7.75 -31.34
C ASN A 58 14.67 6.63 -32.35
N PRO A 59 15.98 6.34 -32.57
CA PRO A 59 16.38 5.27 -33.49
C PRO A 59 15.85 3.87 -33.12
N SER A 60 15.42 3.66 -31.87
CA SER A 60 14.85 2.38 -31.41
C SER A 60 13.33 2.31 -31.54
N GLY A 61 12.67 3.38 -32.00
CA GLY A 61 11.23 3.43 -32.23
C GLY A 61 10.51 4.57 -31.51
N GLU A 62 9.18 4.40 -31.31
CA GLU A 62 8.36 5.32 -30.54
C GLU A 62 8.69 5.19 -29.06
N MET A 63 9.16 6.25 -28.44
CA MET A 63 9.47 6.29 -27.01
C MET A 63 8.23 6.56 -26.18
N VAL A 64 8.04 5.76 -25.16
CA VAL A 64 6.91 5.88 -24.25
C VAL A 64 7.35 5.76 -22.79
N LEU A 65 6.64 6.46 -21.92
CA LEU A 65 6.74 6.38 -20.47
C LEU A 65 5.47 5.72 -19.95
N TYR A 66 5.62 4.56 -19.34
CA TYR A 66 4.55 3.87 -18.61
C TYR A 66 4.65 4.20 -17.13
N THR A 67 3.52 4.54 -16.48
CA THR A 67 3.42 4.75 -15.03
C THR A 67 2.55 3.68 -14.41
N HIS A 68 3.11 2.92 -13.45
CA HIS A 68 2.36 1.87 -12.79
C HIS A 68 1.33 2.46 -11.82
N PRO A 69 0.09 1.92 -11.77
CA PRO A 69 -0.98 2.48 -10.92
C PRO A 69 -0.76 2.25 -9.42
N ASP A 70 -0.21 1.10 -9.05
CA ASP A 70 -0.15 0.64 -7.66
C ASP A 70 1.27 0.69 -7.06
N TYR A 71 2.29 0.86 -7.90
CA TYR A 71 3.68 0.98 -7.48
C TYR A 71 4.29 2.29 -7.97
N PRO A 72 5.20 2.93 -7.21
CA PRO A 72 5.91 4.12 -7.66
C PRO A 72 6.98 3.77 -8.70
N LEU A 73 6.56 3.08 -9.76
CA LEU A 73 7.38 2.57 -10.85
C LEU A 73 7.01 3.27 -12.15
N GLU A 74 8.01 3.84 -12.79
CA GLU A 74 7.93 4.37 -14.16
C GLU A 74 8.86 3.54 -15.05
N ILE A 75 8.39 3.16 -16.23
CA ILE A 75 9.14 2.38 -17.21
C ILE A 75 9.24 3.19 -18.50
N THR A 76 10.46 3.47 -18.94
CA THR A 76 10.70 4.08 -20.25
C THR A 76 11.14 3.00 -21.24
N TYR A 77 10.42 2.89 -22.33
CA TYR A 77 10.73 1.93 -23.39
C TYR A 77 10.45 2.50 -24.77
N ALA A 78 11.04 1.90 -25.79
CA ALA A 78 10.79 2.24 -27.19
C ALA A 78 10.08 1.09 -27.90
N ILE A 79 9.09 1.40 -28.74
CA ILE A 79 8.31 0.45 -29.52
C ILE A 79 8.70 0.58 -30.98
N ASP A 80 9.39 -0.41 -31.52
CA ASP A 80 9.61 -0.56 -32.96
C ASP A 80 8.50 -1.45 -33.56
N ARG A 81 7.47 -0.81 -34.05
CA ARG A 81 6.28 -1.48 -34.60
C ARG A 81 6.59 -2.24 -35.89
N GLN A 82 7.57 -1.77 -36.66
CA GLN A 82 7.96 -2.37 -37.93
C GLN A 82 8.65 -3.74 -37.70
N ASN A 83 9.56 -3.78 -36.73
CA ASN A 83 10.31 -5.00 -36.40
C ASN A 83 9.70 -5.80 -35.24
N ARG A 84 8.54 -5.38 -34.73
CA ARG A 84 7.85 -5.99 -33.57
C ARG A 84 8.80 -6.18 -32.40
N LYS A 85 9.49 -5.11 -32.01
CA LYS A 85 10.50 -5.13 -30.97
C LYS A 85 10.24 -4.03 -29.93
N ILE A 86 10.38 -4.36 -28.65
CA ILE A 86 10.37 -3.40 -27.56
C ILE A 86 11.78 -3.34 -26.92
N THR A 87 12.24 -2.14 -26.69
CA THR A 87 13.51 -1.90 -26.00
C THR A 87 13.22 -1.19 -24.69
N PHE A 88 13.30 -1.88 -23.57
CA PHE A 88 13.20 -1.30 -22.24
C PHE A 88 14.51 -0.60 -21.90
N MET A 89 14.43 0.69 -21.65
CA MET A 89 15.59 1.58 -21.53
C MET A 89 15.88 1.93 -20.08
N HIS A 90 14.82 2.18 -19.29
CA HIS A 90 14.99 2.66 -17.93
C HIS A 90 13.80 2.26 -17.05
N PHE A 91 14.09 1.83 -15.83
CA PHE A 91 13.13 1.66 -14.75
C PHE A 91 13.41 2.70 -13.67
N ALA A 92 12.53 3.67 -13.50
CA ALA A 92 12.58 4.59 -12.37
C ALA A 92 11.66 4.05 -11.26
N TYR A 93 12.25 3.48 -10.23
CA TYR A 93 11.56 3.19 -9.00
C TYR A 93 11.84 4.34 -8.03
N ARG A 94 10.84 5.20 -7.85
CA ARG A 94 10.94 6.19 -6.81
C ARG A 94 10.77 5.42 -5.50
N LEU A 95 11.83 5.36 -4.70
CA LEU A 95 11.67 5.18 -3.26
C LEU A 95 10.90 6.41 -2.74
N VAL A 96 9.62 6.48 -3.03
CA VAL A 96 8.73 7.27 -2.21
C VAL A 96 8.81 6.53 -0.88
N GLU A 97 9.40 7.16 0.13
CA GLU A 97 9.18 6.72 1.50
C GLU A 97 7.67 6.81 1.73
N LEU A 98 7.00 5.70 1.41
CA LEU A 98 5.57 5.61 1.64
C LEU A 98 5.38 5.91 3.12
N LYS A 99 4.60 6.93 3.41
CA LYS A 99 4.25 7.27 4.79
C LYS A 99 3.70 6.01 5.45
N GLN A 100 4.28 5.58 6.55
CA GLN A 100 3.80 4.39 7.23
C GLN A 100 2.55 4.71 8.02
N LEU A 101 1.48 3.95 7.77
CA LEU A 101 0.25 3.93 8.55
C LEU A 101 0.32 2.72 9.49
N PHE A 102 0.55 2.99 10.76
CA PHE A 102 0.56 1.96 11.80
C PHE A 102 -0.86 1.61 12.21
N VAL A 103 -1.23 0.34 12.15
CA VAL A 103 -2.56 -0.14 12.59
C VAL A 103 -2.39 -0.94 13.86
N SER A 104 -3.00 -0.46 14.94
CA SER A 104 -3.00 -1.13 16.25
C SER A 104 -4.38 -1.67 16.59
N TYR A 105 -4.42 -2.90 17.06
CA TYR A 105 -5.65 -3.60 17.42
C TYR A 105 -5.37 -4.65 18.51
N SER A 106 -6.39 -5.06 19.23
CA SER A 106 -6.28 -6.25 20.11
C SER A 106 -6.31 -7.53 19.28
N HIS A 107 -5.50 -8.53 19.61
CA HIS A 107 -5.54 -9.84 18.92
C HIS A 107 -6.93 -10.51 18.97
N ALA A 108 -7.75 -10.19 19.96
CA ALA A 108 -9.15 -10.61 20.02
C ALA A 108 -10.01 -10.00 18.89
N ASP A 109 -9.52 -8.92 18.26
CA ASP A 109 -10.23 -8.08 17.30
C ASP A 109 -9.75 -8.25 15.86
N THR A 110 -9.08 -9.34 15.54
CA THR A 110 -8.52 -9.64 14.20
C THR A 110 -9.53 -9.39 13.07
N LYS A 111 -10.82 -9.70 13.30
CA LYS A 111 -11.90 -9.45 12.35
C LYS A 111 -11.99 -7.99 11.90
N TRP A 112 -11.72 -7.04 12.79
CA TRP A 112 -11.80 -5.61 12.49
C TRP A 112 -10.59 -5.16 11.69
N ARG A 113 -9.40 -5.70 12.02
CA ARG A 113 -8.17 -5.47 11.26
C ARG A 113 -8.34 -5.97 9.83
N ASP A 114 -8.78 -7.22 9.62
CA ASP A 114 -8.99 -7.80 8.28
C ASP A 114 -10.01 -7.03 7.46
N LEU A 115 -11.09 -6.60 8.12
CA LEU A 115 -12.12 -5.80 7.47
C LEU A 115 -11.56 -4.43 7.06
N LEU A 116 -10.85 -3.74 7.92
CA LEU A 116 -10.22 -2.44 7.59
C LEU A 116 -9.19 -2.59 6.47
N GLN A 117 -8.34 -3.61 6.52
CA GLN A 117 -7.35 -3.87 5.47
C GLN A 117 -7.97 -3.97 4.08
N THR A 118 -9.12 -4.64 3.96
CA THR A 118 -9.86 -4.73 2.68
C THR A 118 -10.17 -3.35 2.09
N TYR A 119 -10.52 -2.37 2.93
CA TYR A 119 -10.80 -1.01 2.46
C TYR A 119 -9.52 -0.20 2.21
N LEU A 120 -8.44 -0.46 2.95
CA LEU A 120 -7.18 0.27 2.81
C LEU A 120 -6.35 -0.15 1.59
N THR A 121 -6.69 -1.23 0.89
CA THR A 121 -5.98 -1.67 -0.33
C THR A 121 -5.86 -0.55 -1.37
N GLY A 122 -6.85 0.33 -1.48
CA GLY A 122 -6.80 1.49 -2.37
C GLY A 122 -5.79 2.59 -1.97
N LEU A 123 -5.10 2.46 -0.82
CA LEU A 123 -4.05 3.38 -0.38
C LEU A 123 -2.63 2.88 -0.62
N ASN A 124 -2.44 1.64 -1.08
CA ASN A 124 -1.13 0.98 -1.15
C ASN A 124 -0.09 1.73 -1.99
N SER A 125 -0.53 2.56 -2.96
CA SER A 125 0.36 3.43 -3.74
C SER A 125 0.79 4.71 -3.03
N GLN A 126 0.15 5.07 -1.91
CA GLN A 126 0.36 6.33 -1.17
C GLN A 126 0.91 6.10 0.23
N VAL A 127 0.58 4.96 0.84
CA VAL A 127 0.86 4.64 2.24
C VAL A 127 1.22 3.17 2.37
N ARG A 128 2.23 2.87 3.17
CA ARG A 128 2.51 1.51 3.60
C ARG A 128 1.71 1.22 4.86
N VAL A 129 0.65 0.42 4.73
CA VAL A 129 -0.09 -0.06 5.92
C VAL A 129 0.75 -1.12 6.62
N TRP A 130 0.96 -0.95 7.91
CA TRP A 130 1.72 -1.87 8.75
C TRP A 130 0.90 -2.28 9.98
N ASP A 131 0.84 -3.57 10.22
CA ASP A 131 0.35 -4.18 11.45
C ASP A 131 1.28 -5.34 11.87
N ASP A 132 1.06 -5.92 13.05
CA ASP A 132 1.91 -6.96 13.63
C ASP A 132 1.99 -8.26 12.84
N THR A 133 1.07 -8.52 11.91
CA THR A 133 1.16 -9.67 11.00
C THR A 133 2.28 -9.56 9.97
N MET A 134 2.84 -8.36 9.82
CA MET A 134 3.99 -8.11 8.94
C MET A 134 5.32 -8.51 9.57
N ILE A 135 5.33 -8.90 10.85
CA ILE A 135 6.53 -9.34 11.56
C ILE A 135 6.93 -10.72 11.04
N GLN A 136 8.19 -10.83 10.58
CA GLN A 136 8.70 -12.07 10.02
C GLN A 136 8.92 -13.13 11.12
N PRO A 137 8.63 -14.41 10.86
CA PRO A 137 8.97 -15.48 11.77
C PRO A 137 10.46 -15.45 12.13
N GLY A 138 10.77 -15.53 13.43
CA GLY A 138 12.14 -15.47 13.94
C GLY A 138 12.67 -14.05 14.23
N SER A 139 11.94 -12.99 13.90
CA SER A 139 12.28 -11.64 14.33
C SER A 139 11.89 -11.40 15.78
N GLU A 140 12.62 -10.52 16.46
CA GLU A 140 12.27 -10.08 17.79
C GLU A 140 11.04 -9.14 17.71
N TRP A 141 9.89 -9.67 18.13
CA TRP A 141 8.58 -9.04 17.97
C TRP A 141 8.51 -7.59 18.51
N GLN A 142 9.01 -7.37 19.73
CA GLN A 142 8.99 -6.03 20.33
C GLN A 142 9.83 -5.02 19.56
N SER A 143 11.02 -5.42 19.11
CA SER A 143 11.91 -4.57 18.29
C SER A 143 11.26 -4.15 16.97
N GLU A 144 10.53 -5.06 16.31
CA GLU A 144 9.84 -4.75 15.05
C GLU A 144 8.68 -3.76 15.26
N ILE A 145 7.92 -3.89 16.34
CA ILE A 145 6.88 -2.91 16.71
C ILE A 145 7.51 -1.54 16.97
N GLU A 146 8.59 -1.48 17.78
CA GLU A 146 9.27 -0.21 18.09
C GLU A 146 9.80 0.51 16.83
N LYS A 147 10.40 -0.25 15.88
CA LYS A 147 10.85 0.29 14.61
C LYS A 147 9.66 0.87 13.82
N SER A 148 8.56 0.12 13.76
CA SER A 148 7.36 0.54 13.06
C SER A 148 6.71 1.76 13.70
N LEU A 149 6.66 1.83 15.01
CA LEU A 149 6.20 3.02 15.73
C LEU A 149 7.07 4.25 15.40
N LYS A 150 8.40 4.09 15.35
CA LYS A 150 9.33 5.18 15.01
C LYS A 150 9.18 5.69 13.57
N SER A 151 8.82 4.83 12.64
CA SER A 151 8.65 5.20 11.22
C SER A 151 7.23 5.66 10.89
N ALA A 152 6.25 5.44 11.76
CA ALA A 152 4.86 5.81 11.51
C ALA A 152 4.69 7.33 11.30
N LYS A 153 3.98 7.72 10.26
CA LYS A 153 3.52 9.10 9.99
C LYS A 153 2.06 9.29 10.38
N ALA A 154 1.33 8.19 10.52
CA ALA A 154 -0.02 8.15 11.06
C ALA A 154 -0.26 6.81 11.78
N ALA A 155 -1.19 6.80 12.72
CA ALA A 155 -1.65 5.60 13.40
C ALA A 155 -3.16 5.50 13.38
N VAL A 156 -3.69 4.29 13.22
CA VAL A 156 -5.10 3.95 13.35
C VAL A 156 -5.26 2.95 14.48
N PHE A 157 -6.08 3.29 15.47
CA PHE A 157 -6.44 2.42 16.57
C PHE A 157 -7.83 1.83 16.35
N LEU A 158 -7.95 0.50 16.37
CA LEU A 158 -9.23 -0.21 16.30
C LEU A 158 -9.75 -0.42 17.72
N VAL A 159 -10.60 0.51 18.15
CA VAL A 159 -10.99 0.60 19.57
C VAL A 159 -12.19 -0.30 19.87
N THR A 160 -11.94 -1.23 20.77
CA THR A 160 -12.90 -2.08 21.47
C THR A 160 -12.60 -2.05 22.97
N GLN A 161 -13.38 -2.73 23.77
CA GLN A 161 -13.03 -2.88 25.21
C GLN A 161 -11.78 -3.74 25.39
N ASP A 162 -11.58 -4.78 24.54
CA ASP A 162 -10.37 -5.62 24.60
C ASP A 162 -9.12 -4.82 24.19
N PHE A 163 -9.22 -3.91 23.23
CA PHE A 163 -8.15 -2.99 22.89
C PHE A 163 -7.76 -2.12 24.09
N LEU A 164 -8.73 -1.51 24.78
CA LEU A 164 -8.47 -0.67 25.95
C LEU A 164 -7.98 -1.47 27.16
N ALA A 165 -8.30 -2.76 27.28
CA ALA A 165 -7.82 -3.64 28.34
C ALA A 165 -6.39 -4.15 28.08
N SER A 166 -5.86 -4.05 26.85
CA SER A 166 -4.52 -4.55 26.52
C SER A 166 -3.42 -3.77 27.23
N LYS A 167 -2.69 -4.45 28.12
CA LYS A 167 -1.55 -3.85 28.86
C LYS A 167 -0.43 -3.43 27.91
N PHE A 168 -0.16 -4.22 26.85
CA PHE A 168 0.87 -3.94 25.87
C PHE A 168 0.55 -2.65 25.09
N ILE A 169 -0.65 -2.56 24.53
CA ILE A 169 -1.10 -1.40 23.75
C ILE A 169 -1.04 -0.13 24.60
N ASN A 170 -1.54 -0.19 25.82
CA ASN A 170 -1.56 0.96 26.73
C ASN A 170 -0.17 1.40 27.23
N ALA A 171 0.79 0.47 27.35
CA ALA A 171 2.12 0.78 27.86
C ALA A 171 3.15 1.06 26.73
N GLN A 172 3.05 0.38 25.59
CA GLN A 172 4.10 0.35 24.60
C GLN A 172 3.73 1.03 23.26
N GLU A 173 2.45 1.10 22.90
CA GLU A 173 2.04 1.65 21.60
C GLU A 173 1.42 3.05 21.72
N ILE A 174 0.41 3.21 22.57
CA ILE A 174 -0.30 4.48 22.69
C ILE A 174 0.62 5.63 23.13
N PRO A 175 1.39 5.52 24.25
CA PRO A 175 2.17 6.66 24.73
C PRO A 175 3.22 7.19 23.75
N PRO A 176 4.04 6.35 23.06
CA PRO A 176 5.00 6.83 22.08
C PRO A 176 4.34 7.54 20.90
N LEU A 177 3.20 7.02 20.41
CA LEU A 177 2.48 7.63 19.30
C LEU A 177 1.85 8.96 19.70
N LEU A 178 1.27 9.08 20.91
CA LEU A 178 0.72 10.34 21.42
C LEU A 178 1.82 11.39 21.61
N GLU A 179 3.00 11.00 22.05
CA GLU A 179 4.13 11.93 22.17
C GLU A 179 4.59 12.42 20.81
N ARG A 180 4.74 11.51 19.84
CA ARG A 180 5.09 11.85 18.47
C ARG A 180 4.01 12.66 17.74
N ALA A 181 2.74 12.49 18.10
CA ALA A 181 1.67 13.34 17.59
C ALA A 181 1.89 14.81 17.97
N LYS A 182 2.44 15.08 19.17
CA LYS A 182 2.75 16.44 19.64
C LYS A 182 4.03 16.99 19.04
N GLN A 183 5.10 16.16 18.93
CA GLN A 183 6.45 16.60 18.53
C GLN A 183 6.65 16.57 17.02
N ASP A 184 6.21 15.51 16.35
CA ASP A 184 6.53 15.21 14.95
C ASP A 184 5.32 15.35 14.03
N GLY A 185 4.15 15.70 14.56
CA GLY A 185 2.91 15.83 13.79
C GLY A 185 2.34 14.49 13.28
N VAL A 186 2.66 13.37 13.95
CA VAL A 186 2.05 12.06 13.66
C VAL A 186 0.54 12.17 13.84
N LYS A 187 -0.23 11.77 12.81
CA LYS A 187 -1.69 11.84 12.86
C LYS A 187 -2.26 10.64 13.58
N ILE A 188 -3.10 10.90 14.56
CA ILE A 188 -3.80 9.86 15.33
C ILE A 188 -5.23 9.75 14.85
N PHE A 189 -5.60 8.54 14.41
CA PHE A 189 -6.95 8.14 14.07
C PHE A 189 -7.41 7.03 15.00
N TRP A 190 -8.68 7.01 15.34
CA TRP A 190 -9.26 5.86 16.00
C TRP A 190 -10.67 5.59 15.49
N ILE A 191 -11.04 4.32 15.51
CA ILE A 191 -12.29 3.79 14.98
C ILE A 191 -12.98 3.05 16.12
N ALA A 192 -14.20 3.47 16.46
CA ALA A 192 -15.04 2.72 17.38
C ALA A 192 -15.53 1.45 16.69
N CYS A 193 -14.85 0.34 16.93
CA CYS A 193 -15.20 -0.98 16.39
C CYS A 193 -16.23 -1.69 17.26
N GLY A 194 -16.06 -1.64 18.58
CA GLY A 194 -16.96 -2.16 19.59
C GLY A 194 -17.33 -1.13 20.65
N SER A 195 -18.34 -1.42 21.43
CA SER A 195 -18.70 -0.61 22.60
C SER A 195 -17.55 -0.62 23.60
N SER A 196 -17.17 0.54 24.08
CA SER A 196 -15.98 0.66 24.94
C SER A 196 -15.99 1.92 25.79
N THR A 197 -15.14 1.95 26.82
CA THR A 197 -14.93 3.12 27.70
C THR A 197 -13.90 4.08 27.10
N VAL A 198 -13.89 4.29 25.79
CA VAL A 198 -12.92 5.17 25.11
C VAL A 198 -12.94 6.60 25.62
N ALA A 199 -14.09 7.07 26.11
CA ALA A 199 -14.24 8.39 26.71
C ALA A 199 -13.28 8.62 27.92
N ASP A 200 -12.93 7.56 28.64
CA ASP A 200 -12.00 7.61 29.78
C ASP A 200 -10.53 7.39 29.39
N SER A 201 -10.28 7.13 28.09
CA SER A 201 -8.94 6.86 27.58
C SER A 201 -8.23 8.11 27.07
N PRO A 202 -6.88 8.11 26.96
CA PRO A 202 -6.14 9.20 26.33
C PRO A 202 -6.54 9.49 24.87
N LEU A 203 -7.19 8.54 24.17
CA LEU A 203 -7.64 8.67 22.81
C LEU A 203 -8.83 9.64 22.66
N ASN A 204 -9.58 9.89 23.73
CA ASN A 204 -10.70 10.85 23.73
C ASN A 204 -10.29 12.28 23.38
N LYS A 205 -8.99 12.62 23.48
CA LYS A 205 -8.47 13.92 23.03
C LYS A 205 -8.45 14.09 21.52
N PHE A 206 -8.58 13.00 20.78
CA PHE A 206 -8.59 12.97 19.32
C PHE A 206 -9.99 12.65 18.83
N GLN A 207 -10.38 13.25 17.71
CA GLN A 207 -11.68 12.97 17.12
C GLN A 207 -11.70 11.57 16.51
N GLY A 208 -12.68 10.75 16.88
CA GLY A 208 -12.95 9.46 16.27
C GLY A 208 -13.35 9.60 14.80
N LEU A 209 -13.03 8.59 14.01
CA LEU A 209 -13.42 8.54 12.60
C LEU A 209 -14.91 8.22 12.40
N ASN A 210 -15.53 7.58 13.38
CA ASN A 210 -16.98 7.31 13.46
C ASN A 210 -17.51 7.62 14.86
N ASP A 211 -18.82 7.55 15.00
CA ASP A 211 -19.54 7.82 16.25
C ASP A 211 -19.29 6.71 17.26
N PRO A 212 -18.69 6.97 18.43
CA PRO A 212 -18.46 5.97 19.48
C PRO A 212 -19.76 5.44 20.11
N GLU A 213 -20.86 6.22 20.08
CA GLU A 213 -22.17 5.79 20.57
C GLU A 213 -22.84 4.79 19.60
N LYS A 214 -22.31 4.69 18.37
CA LYS A 214 -22.77 3.75 17.33
C LYS A 214 -21.57 3.05 16.70
N PRO A 215 -20.83 2.23 17.47
CA PRO A 215 -19.67 1.52 16.98
C PRO A 215 -20.00 0.59 15.82
N LEU A 216 -19.00 0.20 15.04
CA LEU A 216 -19.21 -0.61 13.83
C LEU A 216 -19.94 -1.93 14.08
N GLU A 217 -19.76 -2.53 15.26
CA GLU A 217 -20.43 -3.79 15.63
C GLU A 217 -21.96 -3.66 15.72
N MET A 218 -22.45 -2.48 16.13
CA MET A 218 -23.89 -2.22 16.26
C MET A 218 -24.56 -1.93 14.92
N LEU A 219 -23.80 -1.68 13.86
CA LEU A 219 -24.33 -1.31 12.56
C LEU A 219 -24.72 -2.55 11.73
N PRO A 220 -25.88 -2.57 11.10
CA PRO A 220 -26.19 -3.54 10.05
C PRO A 220 -25.13 -3.51 8.95
N LYS A 221 -24.87 -4.67 8.30
CA LYS A 221 -23.79 -4.84 7.30
C LYS A 221 -23.71 -3.70 6.27
N ALA A 222 -24.84 -3.29 5.71
CA ALA A 222 -24.88 -2.22 4.70
C ALA A 222 -24.41 -0.88 5.26
N LYS A 223 -24.90 -0.48 6.45
CA LYS A 223 -24.49 0.77 7.12
C LYS A 223 -23.05 0.73 7.60
N ARG A 224 -22.59 -0.44 8.07
CA ARG A 224 -21.18 -0.65 8.43
C ARG A 224 -20.24 -0.49 7.24
N ASN A 225 -20.60 -1.06 6.08
CA ASN A 225 -19.81 -0.89 4.85
C ASN A 225 -19.76 0.59 4.43
N GLN A 226 -20.86 1.32 4.53
CA GLN A 226 -20.91 2.75 4.27
C GLN A 226 -19.98 3.53 5.22
N ALA A 227 -20.05 3.23 6.53
CA ALA A 227 -19.18 3.85 7.53
C ALA A 227 -17.68 3.58 7.22
N LEU A 228 -17.32 2.37 6.80
CA LEU A 228 -15.95 2.02 6.42
C LEU A 228 -15.47 2.79 5.17
N VAL A 229 -16.33 3.04 4.19
CA VAL A 229 -16.00 3.91 3.05
C VAL A 229 -15.71 5.34 3.51
N GLU A 230 -16.51 5.88 4.42
CA GLU A 230 -16.27 7.23 4.96
C GLU A 230 -14.99 7.28 5.83
N ILE A 231 -14.73 6.25 6.62
CA ILE A 231 -13.48 6.08 7.38
C ILE A 231 -12.27 6.07 6.42
N TYR A 232 -12.33 5.27 5.35
CA TYR A 232 -11.31 5.24 4.31
C TYR A 232 -11.01 6.63 3.74
N LYS A 233 -12.06 7.39 3.36
CA LYS A 233 -11.90 8.75 2.83
C LYS A 233 -11.21 9.69 3.81
N LYS A 234 -11.57 9.61 5.09
CA LYS A 234 -10.96 10.43 6.15
C LYS A 234 -9.48 10.06 6.37
N ILE A 235 -9.15 8.77 6.41
CA ILE A 235 -7.76 8.31 6.49
C ILE A 235 -6.98 8.80 5.28
N LYS A 236 -7.49 8.59 4.05
CA LYS A 236 -6.86 9.05 2.82
C LYS A 236 -6.54 10.53 2.83
N ALA A 237 -7.51 11.37 3.20
CA ALA A 237 -7.31 12.82 3.32
C ALA A 237 -6.31 13.20 4.42
N GLY A 238 -6.20 12.37 5.45
CA GLY A 238 -5.27 12.60 6.56
C GLY A 238 -3.83 12.18 6.28
N VAL A 239 -3.57 11.22 5.41
CA VAL A 239 -2.21 10.70 5.13
C VAL A 239 -1.62 11.23 3.81
N GLY A 240 -2.43 11.84 2.98
CA GLY A 240 -2.09 12.49 1.71
C GLY A 240 -1.28 13.79 1.78
#